data_c3807ff50c2a8ac3991284595b6f95d2
#
_entry.id   c3807ff50c2a8ac3991284595b6f95d2
#
_cell.length_a   1.000
_cell.length_b   1.000
_cell.length_c   1.000
_cell.angle_alpha   90.00
_cell.angle_beta   90.00
_cell.angle_gamma   90.00
#
_symmetry.space_group_name_H-M   'P 1'
#
loop_
_entity.id
_entity.type
_entity.pdbx_description
1 polymer ?
#
loop_
_entity_poly.entity_id
_entity_poly.type
_entity_poly.pdbx_seq_one_letter_code
_entity_poly.pdbx_strand_id
1 'polypeptide(L)'
;MEVTSYPSEKRMNTNINNLLYMNDENKIIIYQVFTRLFGNNNNHCVYNGDITTNGCGKMADFTLKALGEIKKLGTTHIWYTGIIEHATQTDYRRYNISPDHPAIVKGKAGSPYAIKDYYDVAPDLANDVQGRMKEFENLVHRTHRTGLKVIIDFVPNHVARQYHSDAQPDGTTELGANDDPSQSFSPYNNFYYIPQAELRAQFDMKDGAAEPYREFPAKATGNNRFDATPNITDWYETVKLNYGVDYQNGGTCHFSPTPDTWIKMLDILLFWASKHIDGFRCDMAEMVPVEFWEWAIPQVKEVYPEILFIAEVYNPSEYRNYLFRGKFDYLYDKVGLYDTLRNVACGYESATAITHCWQSLNGIEKKMLNFLENHDEQRIASDFFAGNPRKGIPALIVSACMNTNPMMIYFGQEFGELGMDSEGFSGRDGRTTIFDYWSVDTIRRWRNGGKFDGKMLTEEHKHLYSIYQKVLTLCNEEQAIKKGVFFDLMYANINGWRFNEHKQYTFMRKYKNEILFFVINFDSQLVDVAINVPSHAFDFLQIPQMESYQAIDLMTGAKEEICLLPYKPTDVSVGGYNGKILKITF
;
A
#
# COMPACT_ATOMS: atom_id res chain seq x y z
N MET A 1 18.82 24.67 -26.76
CA MET A 1 17.53 25.06 -26.24
C MET A 1 17.74 25.39 -24.78
N GLU A 2 17.51 26.65 -24.42
CA GLU A 2 17.80 27.16 -23.07
C GLU A 2 16.78 26.61 -22.09
N VAL A 3 17.29 26.00 -21.06
CA VAL A 3 16.50 25.61 -19.88
C VAL A 3 16.11 26.89 -19.17
N THR A 4 14.82 27.20 -19.14
CA THR A 4 14.28 28.31 -18.36
C THR A 4 14.53 28.05 -16.87
N SER A 5 15.46 28.80 -16.30
CA SER A 5 15.82 28.75 -14.89
C SER A 5 14.68 29.27 -14.02
N TYR A 6 14.19 28.43 -13.13
CA TYR A 6 13.38 28.89 -11.99
C TYR A 6 14.23 29.78 -11.05
N PRO A 7 13.69 30.87 -10.52
CA PRO A 7 14.46 31.77 -9.70
C PRO A 7 14.85 31.11 -8.37
N SER A 8 16.14 31.12 -8.08
CA SER A 8 16.70 30.75 -6.78
C SER A 8 16.27 31.76 -5.73
N GLU A 9 15.33 31.42 -4.87
CA GLU A 9 15.04 32.21 -3.68
C GLU A 9 16.18 32.08 -2.68
N LYS A 10 16.62 33.26 -2.24
CA LYS A 10 17.71 33.50 -1.29
C LYS A 10 17.56 32.63 -0.03
N ARG A 11 18.64 31.93 0.31
CA ARG A 11 18.86 31.38 1.64
C ARG A 11 18.63 32.44 2.71
N MET A 12 17.53 32.39 3.42
CA MET A 12 17.41 33.02 4.73
C MET A 12 18.13 32.13 5.75
N ASN A 13 19.28 32.60 6.20
CA ASN A 13 19.93 32.15 7.41
C ASN A 13 19.01 32.44 8.60
N THR A 14 18.31 31.44 9.09
CA THR A 14 17.79 31.40 10.45
C THR A 14 18.49 30.27 11.19
N ASN A 15 19.44 30.64 12.02
CA ASN A 15 19.91 29.84 13.14
C ASN A 15 18.73 29.47 14.03
N ILE A 16 18.10 28.34 13.77
CA ILE A 16 17.26 27.65 14.73
C ILE A 16 18.08 26.44 15.16
N ASN A 17 18.47 26.48 16.40
CA ASN A 17 19.16 25.50 17.21
C ASN A 17 19.20 24.11 16.62
N ASN A 18 20.39 23.57 16.48
CA ASN A 18 20.73 22.15 16.38
C ASN A 18 19.97 21.34 17.46
N LEU A 19 18.72 21.04 17.24
CA LEU A 19 18.14 19.82 17.75
C LEU A 19 18.78 18.73 16.92
N LEU A 20 19.69 18.02 17.54
CA LEU A 20 20.27 16.76 17.11
C LEU A 20 19.16 15.88 16.53
N TYR A 21 18.91 15.95 15.24
CA TYR A 21 18.36 14.84 14.51
C TYR A 21 19.47 13.75 14.51
N MET A 22 19.53 12.98 15.58
CA MET A 22 20.00 11.63 15.45
C MET A 22 19.06 11.00 14.42
N ASN A 23 19.58 10.73 13.24
CA ASN A 23 18.96 9.84 12.25
C ASN A 23 18.86 8.45 12.88
N ASP A 24 17.96 8.28 13.82
CA ASP A 24 17.51 6.99 14.29
C ASP A 24 16.47 6.56 13.25
N GLU A 25 16.95 5.92 12.18
CA GLU A 25 16.12 5.47 11.08
C GLU A 25 15.04 4.54 11.64
N ASN A 26 13.84 5.08 11.80
CA ASN A 26 12.70 4.30 12.20
C ASN A 26 12.35 3.32 11.07
N LYS A 27 11.88 2.13 11.43
CA LYS A 27 11.29 1.21 10.47
C LYS A 27 10.08 1.90 9.82
N ILE A 28 9.99 1.83 8.49
CA ILE A 28 8.84 2.38 7.74
C ILE A 28 7.61 1.53 8.04
N ILE A 29 6.59 2.16 8.62
CA ILE A 29 5.28 1.57 8.89
C ILE A 29 4.23 2.46 8.25
N ILE A 30 3.59 1.94 7.20
CA ILE A 30 2.62 2.68 6.39
C ILE A 30 1.21 2.37 6.87
N TYR A 31 0.41 3.41 7.12
CA TYR A 31 -1.03 3.31 7.27
C TYR A 31 -1.68 3.68 5.94
N GLN A 32 -2.13 2.68 5.18
CA GLN A 32 -2.90 2.94 3.98
C GLN A 32 -4.33 3.30 4.36
N VAL A 33 -4.82 4.42 3.83
CA VAL A 33 -6.17 4.89 4.10
C VAL A 33 -6.88 5.28 2.80
N PHE A 34 -8.10 4.78 2.62
CA PHE A 34 -8.93 5.19 1.50
C PHE A 34 -9.61 6.52 1.86
N THR A 35 -9.15 7.62 1.24
CA THR A 35 -9.42 8.99 1.69
C THR A 35 -10.92 9.29 1.74
N ARG A 36 -11.69 8.91 0.71
CA ARG A 36 -13.14 9.18 0.66
C ARG A 36 -13.97 8.35 1.64
N LEU A 37 -13.43 7.24 2.15
CA LEU A 37 -14.15 6.37 3.11
C LEU A 37 -13.84 6.74 4.55
N PHE A 38 -12.61 7.17 4.86
CA PHE A 38 -12.15 7.42 6.22
C PHE A 38 -13.03 8.41 7.00
N GLY A 39 -13.39 9.53 6.36
CA GLY A 39 -14.15 10.62 6.98
C GLY A 39 -15.65 10.39 7.05
N ASN A 40 -16.18 9.47 6.26
CA ASN A 40 -17.62 9.30 6.11
C ASN A 40 -18.26 8.76 7.38
N ASN A 41 -19.21 9.54 7.94
CA ASN A 41 -19.94 9.20 9.17
C ASN A 41 -21.33 8.60 8.91
N ASN A 42 -21.75 8.42 7.65
CA ASN A 42 -23.04 7.88 7.30
C ASN A 42 -23.12 6.39 7.70
N ASN A 43 -24.11 6.02 8.50
CA ASN A 43 -24.36 4.64 8.93
C ASN A 43 -25.56 3.97 8.21
N HIS A 44 -26.08 4.62 7.18
CA HIS A 44 -27.22 4.18 6.38
C HIS A 44 -26.91 4.25 4.88
N CYS A 45 -25.69 3.84 4.48
CA CYS A 45 -25.36 3.74 3.07
C CYS A 45 -26.24 2.71 2.37
N VAL A 46 -26.64 3.02 1.15
CA VAL A 46 -27.45 2.15 0.30
C VAL A 46 -26.65 1.69 -0.93
N TYR A 47 -27.00 0.52 -1.45
CA TYR A 47 -26.40 -0.01 -2.66
C TYR A 47 -26.49 1.01 -3.81
N ASN A 48 -25.36 1.25 -4.50
CA ASN A 48 -25.26 2.17 -5.63
C ASN A 48 -25.73 3.60 -5.31
N GLY A 49 -25.59 4.04 -4.04
CA GLY A 49 -25.95 5.38 -3.61
C GLY A 49 -24.97 6.44 -4.09
N ASP A 50 -25.48 7.62 -4.44
CA ASP A 50 -24.67 8.76 -4.83
C ASP A 50 -24.04 9.47 -3.60
N ILE A 51 -23.23 10.50 -3.87
CA ILE A 51 -22.53 11.26 -2.82
C ILE A 51 -23.50 11.94 -1.84
N THR A 52 -24.72 12.31 -2.28
CA THR A 52 -25.72 12.98 -1.42
C THR A 52 -26.41 11.99 -0.50
N THR A 53 -26.59 10.77 -0.96
CA THR A 53 -27.23 9.67 -0.22
C THR A 53 -26.26 9.00 0.74
N ASN A 54 -25.08 8.60 0.23
CA ASN A 54 -24.11 7.80 0.98
C ASN A 54 -23.06 8.65 1.69
N GLY A 55 -22.84 9.89 1.28
CA GLY A 55 -21.81 10.75 1.83
C GLY A 55 -20.40 10.42 1.33
N CYS A 56 -19.45 11.28 1.68
CA CYS A 56 -18.04 11.13 1.31
C CYS A 56 -17.15 11.73 2.40
N GLY A 57 -16.09 11.02 2.79
CA GLY A 57 -15.04 11.57 3.63
C GLY A 57 -14.25 12.68 2.94
N LYS A 58 -13.67 13.57 3.73
CA LYS A 58 -12.98 14.76 3.25
C LYS A 58 -11.53 14.80 3.75
N MET A 59 -10.66 15.47 3.01
CA MET A 59 -9.28 15.76 3.47
C MET A 59 -9.26 16.48 4.83
N ALA A 60 -10.28 17.27 5.12
CA ALA A 60 -10.44 17.95 6.40
C ALA A 60 -10.74 17.02 7.59
N ASP A 61 -11.21 15.78 7.34
CA ASP A 61 -11.44 14.77 8.38
C ASP A 61 -10.14 14.27 9.02
N PHE A 62 -9.03 14.40 8.33
CA PHE A 62 -7.69 14.13 8.87
C PHE A 62 -7.22 15.30 9.73
N THR A 63 -7.91 15.52 10.84
CA THR A 63 -7.55 16.54 11.84
C THR A 63 -6.24 16.17 12.55
N LEU A 64 -5.61 17.13 13.23
CA LEU A 64 -4.42 16.84 14.06
C LEU A 64 -4.70 15.72 15.09
N LYS A 65 -5.95 15.64 15.58
CA LYS A 65 -6.35 14.55 16.48
C LYS A 65 -6.39 13.20 15.76
N ALA A 66 -7.05 13.12 14.60
CA ALA A 66 -7.10 11.90 13.81
C ALA A 66 -5.69 11.40 13.45
N LEU A 67 -4.84 12.31 12.95
CA LEU A 67 -3.44 12.00 12.62
C LEU A 67 -2.63 11.58 13.86
N GLY A 68 -2.88 12.21 15.01
CA GLY A 68 -2.27 11.80 16.28
C GLY A 68 -2.67 10.40 16.72
N GLU A 69 -3.93 10.00 16.52
CA GLU A 69 -4.40 8.65 16.82
C GLU A 69 -3.81 7.60 15.86
N ILE A 70 -3.69 7.92 14.56
CA ILE A 70 -2.98 7.08 13.59
C ILE A 70 -1.50 6.92 14.00
N LYS A 71 -0.83 7.99 14.39
CA LYS A 71 0.56 7.93 14.85
C LYS A 71 0.74 7.08 16.10
N LYS A 72 -0.20 7.13 17.06
CA LYS A 72 -0.17 6.32 18.28
C LYS A 72 -0.20 4.82 18.00
N LEU A 73 -0.72 4.40 16.87
CA LEU A 73 -0.67 3.01 16.42
C LEU A 73 0.76 2.52 16.15
N GLY A 74 1.73 3.42 16.04
CA GLY A 74 3.12 3.13 15.73
C GLY A 74 3.50 3.39 14.27
N THR A 75 2.63 4.04 13.51
CA THR A 75 2.85 4.34 12.09
C THR A 75 3.80 5.51 11.88
N THR A 76 4.50 5.52 10.76
CA THR A 76 5.47 6.56 10.37
C THR A 76 5.03 7.31 9.10
N HIS A 77 4.25 6.64 8.26
CA HIS A 77 3.77 7.17 6.99
C HIS A 77 2.26 6.94 6.86
N ILE A 78 1.60 7.83 6.14
CA ILE A 78 0.22 7.62 5.66
C ILE A 78 0.25 7.56 4.15
N TRP A 79 -0.35 6.53 3.58
CA TRP A 79 -0.65 6.48 2.16
C TRP A 79 -2.13 6.85 1.96
N TYR A 80 -2.35 8.05 1.42
CA TYR A 80 -3.67 8.55 1.06
C TYR A 80 -4.06 8.03 -0.32
N THR A 81 -4.87 6.99 -0.38
CA THR A 81 -5.39 6.43 -1.64
C THR A 81 -6.50 7.32 -2.20
N GLY A 82 -6.43 7.58 -3.51
CA GLY A 82 -7.48 8.27 -4.27
C GLY A 82 -7.42 9.80 -4.22
N ILE A 83 -6.23 10.40 -4.07
CA ILE A 83 -6.05 11.87 -4.02
C ILE A 83 -6.19 12.51 -5.40
N ILE A 84 -5.52 11.96 -6.42
CA ILE A 84 -5.52 12.54 -7.78
C ILE A 84 -6.91 12.45 -8.38
N GLU A 85 -7.34 13.46 -9.13
CA GLU A 85 -8.65 13.51 -9.76
C GLU A 85 -8.86 12.31 -10.68
N HIS A 86 -9.96 11.60 -10.46
CA HIS A 86 -10.35 10.41 -11.21
C HIS A 86 -11.80 10.52 -11.67
N ALA A 87 -12.16 9.73 -12.67
CA ALA A 87 -13.50 9.74 -13.24
C ALA A 87 -14.57 9.42 -12.20
N THR A 88 -15.66 10.19 -12.17
CA THR A 88 -16.78 10.05 -11.23
C THR A 88 -18.12 10.34 -11.92
N GLN A 89 -19.20 9.73 -11.41
CA GLN A 89 -20.57 10.07 -11.86
C GLN A 89 -21.12 11.34 -11.19
N THR A 90 -20.42 11.92 -10.22
CA THR A 90 -20.83 13.16 -9.56
C THR A 90 -20.58 14.37 -10.46
N ASP A 91 -21.57 15.25 -10.57
CA ASP A 91 -21.54 16.41 -11.47
C ASP A 91 -20.82 17.61 -10.84
N TYR A 92 -19.67 17.96 -11.40
CA TYR A 92 -18.86 19.12 -11.00
C TYR A 92 -18.77 20.22 -12.07
N ARG A 93 -19.65 20.20 -13.09
CA ARG A 93 -19.66 21.22 -14.19
C ARG A 93 -19.72 22.66 -13.69
N ARG A 94 -20.36 22.90 -12.54
CA ARG A 94 -20.38 24.25 -11.92
C ARG A 94 -19.01 24.78 -11.49
N TYR A 95 -18.01 23.89 -11.44
CA TYR A 95 -16.61 24.21 -11.12
C TYR A 95 -15.69 24.07 -12.34
N ASN A 96 -16.29 24.03 -13.56
CA ASN A 96 -15.61 23.82 -14.83
C ASN A 96 -14.93 22.45 -15.00
N ILE A 97 -15.30 21.47 -14.20
CA ILE A 97 -14.84 20.08 -14.36
C ILE A 97 -15.82 19.38 -15.33
N SER A 98 -15.27 18.81 -16.39
CA SER A 98 -16.07 18.09 -17.39
C SER A 98 -16.72 16.84 -16.79
N PRO A 99 -17.98 16.48 -17.12
CA PRO A 99 -18.62 15.29 -16.60
C PRO A 99 -18.09 14.03 -17.29
N ASP A 100 -18.07 12.92 -16.57
CA ASP A 100 -17.79 11.61 -17.12
C ASP A 100 -19.09 10.89 -17.51
N HIS A 101 -19.03 10.07 -18.57
CA HIS A 101 -20.18 9.28 -18.98
C HIS A 101 -20.37 8.07 -18.04
N PRO A 102 -21.58 7.83 -17.48
CA PRO A 102 -21.79 6.79 -16.48
C PRO A 102 -21.33 5.38 -16.90
N ALA A 103 -21.52 5.03 -18.16
CA ALA A 103 -21.17 3.70 -18.68
C ALA A 103 -19.66 3.36 -18.65
N ILE A 104 -18.81 4.35 -18.42
CA ILE A 104 -17.35 4.19 -18.34
C ILE A 104 -16.79 4.64 -16.99
N VAL A 105 -17.62 4.61 -15.94
CA VAL A 105 -17.22 4.86 -14.55
C VAL A 105 -17.70 3.69 -13.71
N LYS A 106 -16.80 2.98 -13.05
CA LYS A 106 -17.14 1.90 -12.12
C LYS A 106 -17.69 2.45 -10.81
N GLY A 107 -18.89 2.03 -10.42
CA GLY A 107 -19.61 2.57 -9.27
C GLY A 107 -20.02 4.04 -9.44
N LYS A 108 -20.52 4.69 -8.39
CA LYS A 108 -20.91 6.11 -8.43
C LYS A 108 -19.73 7.06 -8.19
N ALA A 109 -18.80 6.65 -7.36
CA ALA A 109 -17.64 7.47 -7.02
C ALA A 109 -16.46 7.28 -7.99
N GLY A 110 -16.46 6.21 -8.77
CA GLY A 110 -15.41 5.87 -9.73
C GLY A 110 -14.17 5.23 -9.12
N SER A 111 -13.40 4.57 -9.96
CA SER A 111 -12.12 3.99 -9.60
C SER A 111 -11.08 5.08 -9.31
N PRO A 112 -10.38 5.05 -8.17
CA PRO A 112 -9.28 5.99 -7.90
C PRO A 112 -8.10 5.82 -8.86
N TYR A 113 -8.10 4.75 -9.65
CA TYR A 113 -7.09 4.42 -10.65
C TYR A 113 -7.49 4.81 -12.08
N ALA A 114 -8.73 5.26 -12.32
CA ALA A 114 -9.14 5.86 -13.59
C ALA A 114 -8.88 7.38 -13.55
N ILE A 115 -7.61 7.76 -13.61
CA ILE A 115 -7.17 9.16 -13.49
C ILE A 115 -7.75 9.99 -14.63
N LYS A 116 -8.45 11.06 -14.27
CA LYS A 116 -9.06 12.01 -15.20
C LYS A 116 -8.20 13.25 -15.43
N ASP A 117 -7.58 13.76 -14.36
CA ASP A 117 -6.64 14.88 -14.42
C ASP A 117 -5.46 14.61 -13.49
N TYR A 118 -4.26 14.49 -14.04
CA TYR A 118 -3.06 14.28 -13.24
C TYR A 118 -2.60 15.51 -12.45
N TYR A 119 -3.09 16.69 -12.78
CA TYR A 119 -2.64 17.94 -12.16
C TYR A 119 -3.61 18.45 -11.10
N ASP A 120 -4.65 17.67 -10.77
CA ASP A 120 -5.65 18.08 -9.81
C ASP A 120 -6.01 17.01 -8.78
N VAL A 121 -6.71 17.46 -7.74
CA VAL A 121 -7.20 16.64 -6.62
C VAL A 121 -8.66 16.28 -6.87
N ALA A 122 -9.04 15.03 -6.53
CA ALA A 122 -10.41 14.56 -6.61
C ALA A 122 -11.38 15.52 -5.90
N PRO A 123 -12.37 16.12 -6.63
CA PRO A 123 -13.25 17.15 -6.09
C PRO A 123 -14.11 16.64 -4.94
N ASP A 124 -14.43 15.35 -4.92
CA ASP A 124 -15.17 14.68 -3.84
C ASP A 124 -14.54 14.86 -2.46
N LEU A 125 -13.21 14.99 -2.40
CA LEU A 125 -12.44 15.02 -1.17
C LEU A 125 -12.34 16.39 -0.51
N ALA A 126 -12.73 17.44 -1.23
CA ALA A 126 -12.64 18.82 -0.74
C ALA A 126 -13.98 19.30 -0.14
N ASN A 127 -13.91 20.19 0.85
CA ASN A 127 -15.06 20.98 1.28
C ASN A 127 -15.29 22.17 0.35
N ASP A 128 -14.20 22.80 -0.09
CA ASP A 128 -14.20 23.81 -1.14
C ASP A 128 -13.57 23.24 -2.41
N VAL A 129 -14.44 22.89 -3.38
CA VAL A 129 -14.00 22.26 -4.62
C VAL A 129 -13.04 23.16 -5.42
N GLN A 130 -13.21 24.48 -5.40
CA GLN A 130 -12.28 25.39 -6.08
C GLN A 130 -10.94 25.47 -5.38
N GLY A 131 -10.92 25.32 -4.06
CA GLY A 131 -9.72 25.31 -3.23
C GLY A 131 -9.11 23.94 -2.99
N ARG A 132 -9.52 22.89 -3.72
CA ARG A 132 -9.15 21.48 -3.45
C ARG A 132 -7.65 21.21 -3.39
N MET A 133 -6.87 21.80 -4.28
CA MET A 133 -5.40 21.69 -4.23
C MET A 133 -4.84 22.32 -2.95
N LYS A 134 -5.38 23.46 -2.53
CA LYS A 134 -4.96 24.09 -1.26
C LYS A 134 -5.37 23.27 -0.04
N GLU A 135 -6.52 22.61 -0.07
CA GLU A 135 -6.91 21.66 1.00
C GLU A 135 -5.95 20.47 1.07
N PHE A 136 -5.48 19.97 -0.08
CA PHE A 136 -4.46 18.91 -0.12
C PHE A 136 -3.11 19.38 0.45
N GLU A 137 -2.59 20.53 0.03
CA GLU A 137 -1.36 21.10 0.60
C GLU A 137 -1.47 21.29 2.12
N ASN A 138 -2.63 21.72 2.60
CA ASN A 138 -2.93 21.80 4.02
C ASN A 138 -2.97 20.43 4.70
N LEU A 139 -3.45 19.36 4.02
CA LEU A 139 -3.41 18.01 4.53
C LEU A 139 -1.96 17.51 4.69
N VAL A 140 -1.12 17.69 3.68
CA VAL A 140 0.31 17.37 3.73
C VAL A 140 0.97 18.08 4.91
N HIS A 141 0.78 19.39 5.03
CA HIS A 141 1.34 20.18 6.13
C HIS A 141 0.85 19.69 7.51
N ARG A 142 -0.45 19.37 7.68
CA ARG A 142 -0.97 18.81 8.95
C ARG A 142 -0.36 17.46 9.28
N THR A 143 -0.18 16.61 8.27
CA THR A 143 0.43 15.28 8.42
C THR A 143 1.87 15.42 8.91
N HIS A 144 2.67 16.27 8.27
CA HIS A 144 4.05 16.55 8.70
C HIS A 144 4.13 17.13 10.11
N ARG A 145 3.21 18.01 10.49
CA ARG A 145 3.15 18.56 11.86
C ARG A 145 2.93 17.51 12.94
N THR A 146 2.35 16.37 12.61
CA THR A 146 2.24 15.24 13.55
C THR A 146 3.47 14.33 13.52
N GLY A 147 4.44 14.61 12.64
CA GLY A 147 5.63 13.78 12.43
C GLY A 147 5.35 12.51 11.66
N LEU A 148 4.31 12.51 10.83
CA LEU A 148 4.01 11.47 9.83
C LEU A 148 4.43 11.97 8.45
N LYS A 149 4.77 11.06 7.56
CA LYS A 149 5.11 11.30 6.15
C LYS A 149 3.94 10.94 5.25
N VAL A 150 3.92 11.51 4.04
CA VAL A 150 2.81 11.39 3.07
C VAL A 150 3.23 10.59 1.86
N ILE A 151 2.44 9.57 1.52
CA ILE A 151 2.54 8.79 0.27
C ILE A 151 1.21 8.98 -0.47
N ILE A 152 1.28 9.12 -1.80
CA ILE A 152 0.11 9.10 -2.69
C ILE A 152 0.32 8.08 -3.81
N ASP A 153 -0.77 7.70 -4.49
CA ASP A 153 -0.69 6.88 -5.69
C ASP A 153 -0.14 7.69 -6.88
N PHE A 154 0.66 7.04 -7.69
CA PHE A 154 0.95 7.43 -9.06
C PHE A 154 0.51 6.29 -9.98
N VAL A 155 -0.38 6.57 -10.92
CA VAL A 155 -0.96 5.59 -11.83
C VAL A 155 -0.36 5.73 -13.22
N PRO A 156 0.74 5.02 -13.54
CA PRO A 156 1.48 5.27 -14.78
C PRO A 156 0.96 4.50 -15.99
N ASN A 157 0.25 3.38 -15.77
CA ASN A 157 -0.07 2.43 -16.83
C ASN A 157 -1.26 2.86 -17.70
N HIS A 158 -2.21 3.60 -17.12
CA HIS A 158 -3.50 3.91 -17.77
C HIS A 158 -4.11 5.18 -17.17
N VAL A 159 -5.12 5.71 -17.87
CA VAL A 159 -5.94 6.86 -17.45
C VAL A 159 -7.41 6.56 -17.71
N ALA A 160 -8.33 7.41 -17.23
CA ALA A 160 -9.75 7.35 -17.58
C ALA A 160 -9.97 7.47 -19.09
N ARG A 161 -11.03 6.85 -19.64
CA ARG A 161 -11.34 6.95 -21.07
C ARG A 161 -11.59 8.36 -21.52
N GLN A 162 -12.22 9.18 -20.67
CA GLN A 162 -12.44 10.60 -20.93
C GLN A 162 -11.39 11.45 -20.17
N TYR A 163 -10.11 11.02 -20.20
CA TYR A 163 -9.03 11.83 -19.67
C TYR A 163 -9.08 13.24 -20.24
N HIS A 164 -9.08 14.22 -19.37
CA HIS A 164 -9.04 15.63 -19.71
C HIS A 164 -8.56 16.42 -18.49
N SER A 165 -7.54 17.26 -18.66
CA SER A 165 -7.01 18.08 -17.58
C SER A 165 -7.58 19.49 -17.64
N ASP A 166 -8.34 19.85 -16.61
CA ASP A 166 -8.86 21.22 -16.41
C ASP A 166 -7.85 22.10 -15.64
N ALA A 167 -6.80 21.50 -15.05
CA ALA A 167 -5.84 22.17 -14.15
C ALA A 167 -4.38 22.06 -14.59
N GLN A 168 -4.13 21.62 -15.83
CA GLN A 168 -2.75 21.49 -16.31
C GLN A 168 -2.01 22.83 -16.29
N PRO A 169 -0.72 22.84 -15.93
CA PRO A 169 0.11 24.05 -15.93
C PRO A 169 0.22 24.68 -17.33
N ASP A 170 0.34 25.99 -17.37
CA ASP A 170 0.56 26.74 -18.61
C ASP A 170 1.77 26.20 -19.36
N GLY A 171 1.63 25.98 -20.68
CA GLY A 171 2.69 25.48 -21.55
C GLY A 171 2.84 23.97 -21.58
N THR A 172 2.08 23.21 -20.78
CA THR A 172 2.03 21.74 -20.90
C THR A 172 1.08 21.33 -22.03
N THR A 173 1.31 20.15 -22.60
CA THR A 173 0.46 19.56 -23.62
C THR A 173 -0.24 18.34 -23.05
N GLU A 174 -1.57 18.29 -23.17
CA GLU A 174 -2.39 17.19 -22.67
C GLU A 174 -2.01 15.84 -23.31
N LEU A 175 -2.19 14.75 -22.55
CA LEU A 175 -2.05 13.38 -23.08
C LEU A 175 -3.02 13.17 -24.26
N GLY A 176 -2.50 12.68 -25.38
CA GLY A 176 -3.27 12.41 -26.60
C GLY A 176 -3.49 13.60 -27.51
N ALA A 177 -3.16 14.83 -27.12
CA ALA A 177 -3.43 16.03 -27.91
C ALA A 177 -2.75 16.04 -29.28
N ASN A 178 -1.60 15.39 -29.40
CA ASN A 178 -0.81 15.31 -30.63
C ASN A 178 -0.84 13.91 -31.27
N ASP A 179 -1.69 13.01 -30.78
CA ASP A 179 -1.75 11.63 -31.28
C ASP A 179 -2.29 11.55 -32.71
N ASP A 180 -1.79 10.62 -33.49
CA ASP A 180 -2.36 10.19 -34.76
C ASP A 180 -3.26 8.96 -34.54
N PRO A 181 -4.58 9.12 -34.44
CA PRO A 181 -5.49 8.02 -34.15
C PRO A 181 -5.73 7.09 -35.35
N SER A 182 -5.14 7.37 -36.51
CA SER A 182 -5.19 6.49 -37.69
C SER A 182 -4.20 5.31 -37.57
N GLN A 183 -3.27 5.35 -36.62
CA GLN A 183 -2.26 4.34 -36.38
C GLN A 183 -2.57 3.57 -35.09
N SER A 184 -2.53 2.23 -35.15
CA SER A 184 -2.73 1.39 -33.97
C SER A 184 -1.58 1.54 -32.96
N PHE A 185 -0.37 1.76 -33.44
CA PHE A 185 0.81 2.12 -32.67
C PHE A 185 1.61 3.21 -33.41
N SER A 186 2.09 4.16 -32.65
CA SER A 186 3.13 5.11 -33.04
C SER A 186 3.95 5.44 -31.81
N PRO A 187 5.30 5.47 -31.85
CA PRO A 187 6.12 5.84 -30.69
C PRO A 187 5.91 7.30 -30.24
N TYR A 188 5.20 8.11 -31.03
CA TYR A 188 4.88 9.51 -30.74
C TYR A 188 3.48 9.68 -30.12
N ASN A 189 2.61 8.64 -30.17
CA ASN A 189 1.29 8.66 -29.58
C ASN A 189 1.37 8.36 -28.08
N ASN A 190 0.49 9.00 -27.30
CA ASN A 190 0.34 8.69 -25.87
C ASN A 190 -0.59 7.49 -25.63
N PHE A 191 -1.44 7.13 -26.61
CA PHE A 191 -2.37 6.02 -26.53
C PHE A 191 -2.19 5.01 -27.67
N TYR A 192 -2.73 3.79 -27.46
CA TYR A 192 -2.91 2.79 -28.51
C TYR A 192 -4.30 2.89 -29.06
N TYR A 193 -4.44 3.01 -30.37
CA TYR A 193 -5.74 3.11 -31.03
C TYR A 193 -6.12 1.81 -31.73
N ILE A 194 -7.43 1.61 -31.94
CA ILE A 194 -7.97 0.57 -32.82
C ILE A 194 -8.60 1.30 -34.02
N PRO A 195 -7.79 1.59 -35.06
CA PRO A 195 -8.24 2.38 -36.19
C PRO A 195 -9.48 1.78 -36.86
N GLN A 196 -10.43 2.64 -37.30
CA GLN A 196 -11.65 2.26 -37.97
C GLN A 196 -12.63 1.42 -37.13
N ALA A 197 -12.40 1.21 -35.84
CA ALA A 197 -13.33 0.55 -34.92
C ALA A 197 -13.91 1.53 -33.90
N GLU A 198 -15.23 1.47 -33.73
CA GLU A 198 -15.93 2.12 -32.63
C GLU A 198 -15.91 1.21 -31.40
N LEU A 199 -15.77 1.78 -30.22
CA LEU A 199 -15.86 1.01 -28.97
C LEU A 199 -17.25 0.36 -28.85
N ARG A 200 -17.30 -0.94 -28.64
CA ARG A 200 -18.51 -1.75 -28.48
C ARG A 200 -18.35 -2.70 -27.33
N ALA A 201 -18.46 -2.18 -26.11
CA ALA A 201 -18.37 -3.00 -24.92
C ALA A 201 -19.47 -4.07 -24.86
N GLN A 202 -19.17 -5.18 -24.19
CA GLN A 202 -20.09 -6.32 -24.03
C GLN A 202 -21.05 -6.12 -22.82
N PHE A 203 -21.42 -4.87 -22.54
CA PHE A 203 -22.35 -4.47 -21.48
C PHE A 203 -23.10 -3.19 -21.89
N ASP A 204 -24.02 -2.71 -21.05
CA ASP A 204 -24.81 -1.53 -21.35
C ASP A 204 -23.94 -0.26 -21.43
N MET A 205 -23.78 0.28 -22.66
CA MET A 205 -23.03 1.51 -22.93
C MET A 205 -23.81 2.77 -22.59
N LYS A 206 -25.01 2.67 -22.06
CA LYS A 206 -25.87 3.79 -21.68
C LYS A 206 -25.86 4.04 -20.18
N ASP A 207 -25.95 3.00 -19.38
CA ASP A 207 -25.99 3.04 -17.90
C ASP A 207 -26.86 4.17 -17.34
N GLY A 208 -28.09 4.29 -17.86
CA GLY A 208 -29.05 5.34 -17.46
C GLY A 208 -28.81 6.73 -18.04
N ALA A 209 -27.77 6.96 -18.83
CA ALA A 209 -27.56 8.22 -19.55
C ALA A 209 -28.59 8.41 -20.67
N ALA A 210 -28.75 9.65 -21.15
CA ALA A 210 -29.64 9.96 -22.28
C ALA A 210 -29.17 9.27 -23.57
N GLU A 211 -27.88 9.29 -23.86
CA GLU A 211 -27.26 8.70 -25.03
C GLU A 211 -26.20 7.66 -24.61
N PRO A 212 -25.92 6.63 -25.45
CA PRO A 212 -24.84 5.69 -25.16
C PRO A 212 -23.48 6.36 -25.32
N TYR A 213 -22.50 5.90 -24.53
CA TYR A 213 -21.10 6.30 -24.72
C TYR A 213 -20.58 5.89 -26.11
N ARG A 214 -19.89 6.79 -26.75
CA ARG A 214 -19.25 6.54 -28.05
C ARG A 214 -17.80 6.97 -28.04
N GLU A 215 -16.92 6.10 -28.56
CA GLU A 215 -15.50 6.37 -28.73
C GLU A 215 -15.06 5.85 -30.11
N PHE A 216 -14.63 6.76 -30.98
CA PHE A 216 -14.13 6.41 -32.32
C PHE A 216 -12.92 7.28 -32.69
N PRO A 217 -11.79 6.69 -33.10
CA PRO A 217 -11.51 5.26 -32.96
C PRO A 217 -11.43 4.84 -31.50
N ALA A 218 -11.73 3.57 -31.21
CA ALA A 218 -11.58 3.03 -29.86
C ALA A 218 -10.09 3.01 -29.46
N LYS A 219 -9.83 3.06 -28.13
CA LYS A 219 -8.50 2.93 -27.55
C LYS A 219 -8.37 1.60 -26.79
N ALA A 220 -7.16 1.07 -26.71
CA ALA A 220 -6.87 -0.11 -25.91
C ALA A 220 -7.18 0.11 -24.44
N THR A 221 -7.72 -0.90 -23.73
CA THR A 221 -7.99 -0.82 -22.28
C THR A 221 -6.71 -0.94 -21.46
N GLY A 222 -6.73 -0.42 -20.24
CA GLY A 222 -5.58 -0.40 -19.33
C GLY A 222 -4.98 -1.78 -19.02
N ASN A 223 -5.78 -2.86 -19.11
CA ASN A 223 -5.34 -4.23 -18.89
C ASN A 223 -4.74 -4.91 -20.14
N ASN A 224 -4.14 -4.14 -21.06
CA ASN A 224 -3.51 -4.62 -22.30
C ASN A 224 -4.48 -5.31 -23.27
N ARG A 225 -5.74 -4.90 -23.30
CA ARG A 225 -6.68 -5.39 -24.28
C ARG A 225 -6.70 -4.45 -25.50
N PHE A 226 -6.16 -4.94 -26.63
CA PHE A 226 -5.97 -4.18 -27.88
C PHE A 226 -7.09 -4.44 -28.88
N ASP A 227 -8.35 -4.50 -28.41
CA ASP A 227 -9.55 -4.58 -29.27
C ASP A 227 -10.64 -3.60 -28.78
N ALA A 228 -11.68 -3.42 -29.60
CA ALA A 228 -12.74 -2.47 -29.35
C ALA A 228 -13.95 -3.07 -28.58
N THR A 229 -13.83 -4.28 -28.02
CA THR A 229 -14.95 -5.03 -27.44
C THR A 229 -14.68 -5.48 -25.99
N PRO A 230 -14.29 -4.58 -25.06
CA PRO A 230 -14.05 -4.95 -23.67
C PRO A 230 -15.33 -5.51 -23.03
N ASN A 231 -15.15 -6.41 -22.05
CA ASN A 231 -16.24 -6.92 -21.21
C ASN A 231 -16.24 -6.25 -19.83
N ILE A 232 -17.23 -6.58 -19.01
CA ILE A 232 -17.40 -5.98 -17.68
C ILE A 232 -16.25 -6.32 -16.70
N THR A 233 -15.50 -7.38 -16.94
CA THR A 233 -14.35 -7.78 -16.11
C THR A 233 -13.03 -7.18 -16.57
N ASP A 234 -13.01 -6.51 -17.74
CA ASP A 234 -11.86 -5.73 -18.17
C ASP A 234 -11.79 -4.39 -17.41
N TRP A 235 -10.68 -3.68 -17.54
CA TRP A 235 -10.55 -2.31 -17.02
C TRP A 235 -11.16 -1.32 -18.02
N TYR A 236 -12.43 -1.58 -18.36
CA TYR A 236 -13.14 -0.90 -19.45
C TYR A 236 -13.26 0.62 -19.28
N GLU A 237 -13.19 1.10 -18.05
CA GLU A 237 -13.21 2.52 -17.69
C GLU A 237 -11.90 3.24 -18.00
N THR A 238 -10.84 2.48 -18.36
CA THR A 238 -9.50 3.01 -18.57
C THR A 238 -8.98 2.80 -19.98
N VAL A 239 -7.98 3.60 -20.37
CA VAL A 239 -7.21 3.48 -21.60
C VAL A 239 -5.73 3.34 -21.30
N LYS A 240 -5.06 2.45 -22.06
CA LYS A 240 -3.64 2.14 -21.90
C LYS A 240 -2.77 3.30 -22.41
N LEU A 241 -1.77 3.69 -21.60
CA LEU A 241 -0.73 4.64 -21.98
C LEU A 241 0.38 3.96 -22.78
N ASN A 242 0.85 4.64 -23.80
CA ASN A 242 1.89 4.16 -24.70
C ASN A 242 3.27 4.72 -24.30
N TYR A 243 4.13 3.85 -23.81
CA TYR A 243 5.52 4.15 -23.46
C TYR A 243 6.52 3.82 -24.58
N GLY A 244 6.07 3.69 -25.82
CA GLY A 244 6.94 3.35 -26.95
C GLY A 244 7.19 1.85 -27.13
N VAL A 245 6.29 1.00 -26.64
CA VAL A 245 6.34 -0.46 -26.82
C VAL A 245 5.25 -0.90 -27.78
N ASP A 246 5.60 -1.51 -28.91
CA ASP A 246 4.64 -2.05 -29.87
C ASP A 246 4.21 -3.47 -29.48
N TYR A 247 3.26 -3.57 -28.55
CA TYR A 247 2.77 -4.86 -28.05
C TYR A 247 2.11 -5.72 -29.11
N GLN A 248 1.55 -5.15 -30.17
CA GLN A 248 0.86 -5.89 -31.23
C GLN A 248 1.83 -6.49 -32.25
N ASN A 249 3.08 -5.98 -32.32
CA ASN A 249 4.12 -6.45 -33.20
C ASN A 249 5.35 -6.96 -32.43
N GLY A 250 5.12 -7.90 -31.52
CA GLY A 250 6.15 -8.63 -30.79
C GLY A 250 6.82 -7.86 -29.65
N GLY A 251 6.25 -6.76 -29.17
CA GLY A 251 6.78 -6.00 -28.05
C GLY A 251 8.04 -5.20 -28.39
N THR A 252 8.20 -4.80 -29.63
CA THR A 252 9.35 -3.99 -30.07
C THR A 252 9.40 -2.65 -29.35
N CYS A 253 10.55 -2.30 -28.78
CA CYS A 253 10.76 -1.07 -28.04
C CYS A 253 11.27 0.07 -28.92
N HIS A 254 10.67 1.25 -28.78
CA HIS A 254 11.00 2.48 -29.51
C HIS A 254 11.26 3.61 -28.52
N PHE A 255 12.42 3.60 -27.88
CA PHE A 255 12.80 4.56 -26.80
C PHE A 255 13.76 5.66 -27.25
N SER A 256 14.08 5.72 -28.57
CA SER A 256 14.91 6.76 -29.15
C SER A 256 14.26 7.27 -30.46
N PRO A 257 13.86 8.55 -30.50
CA PRO A 257 13.90 9.54 -29.43
C PRO A 257 13.01 9.15 -28.24
N THR A 258 13.25 9.77 -27.06
CA THR A 258 12.46 9.54 -25.85
C THR A 258 10.96 9.74 -26.14
N PRO A 259 10.09 8.76 -25.80
CA PRO A 259 8.65 8.90 -26.02
C PRO A 259 8.05 10.11 -25.29
N ASP A 260 7.11 10.77 -25.91
CA ASP A 260 6.44 11.94 -25.34
C ASP A 260 5.75 11.63 -24.00
N THR A 261 5.17 10.43 -23.87
CA THR A 261 4.58 9.94 -22.61
C THR A 261 5.58 9.96 -21.45
N TRP A 262 6.86 9.64 -21.69
CA TRP A 262 7.86 9.66 -20.63
C TRP A 262 8.08 11.07 -20.08
N ILE A 263 8.16 12.06 -20.98
CA ILE A 263 8.38 13.47 -20.63
C ILE A 263 7.19 13.97 -19.79
N LYS A 264 5.96 13.73 -20.27
CA LYS A 264 4.73 14.12 -19.56
C LYS A 264 4.61 13.47 -18.19
N MET A 265 4.94 12.16 -18.09
CA MET A 265 4.88 11.45 -16.81
C MET A 265 5.96 11.90 -15.82
N LEU A 266 7.14 12.29 -16.31
CA LEU A 266 8.16 12.92 -15.45
C LEU A 266 7.68 14.27 -14.91
N ASP A 267 7.06 15.11 -15.76
CA ASP A 267 6.50 16.40 -15.34
C ASP A 267 5.43 16.22 -14.27
N ILE A 268 4.55 15.21 -14.41
CA ILE A 268 3.54 14.87 -13.41
C ILE A 268 4.19 14.44 -12.08
N LEU A 269 5.21 13.58 -12.11
CA LEU A 269 5.94 13.17 -10.92
C LEU A 269 6.58 14.37 -10.20
N LEU A 270 7.22 15.27 -10.96
CA LEU A 270 7.83 16.49 -10.43
C LEU A 270 6.78 17.45 -9.86
N PHE A 271 5.62 17.58 -10.52
CA PHE A 271 4.50 18.38 -10.04
C PHE A 271 4.03 17.92 -8.66
N TRP A 272 3.76 16.63 -8.47
CA TRP A 272 3.30 16.10 -7.17
C TRP A 272 4.40 16.12 -6.12
N ALA A 273 5.65 15.84 -6.49
CA ALA A 273 6.80 15.97 -5.60
C ALA A 273 6.94 17.41 -5.07
N SER A 274 6.63 18.43 -5.90
CA SER A 274 6.65 19.85 -5.50
C SER A 274 5.59 20.20 -4.43
N LYS A 275 4.58 19.34 -4.24
CA LYS A 275 3.57 19.48 -3.18
C LYS A 275 4.05 18.95 -1.83
N HIS A 276 5.33 18.64 -1.70
CA HIS A 276 5.99 18.18 -0.47
C HIS A 276 5.48 16.83 0.04
N ILE A 277 5.04 15.94 -0.84
CA ILE A 277 4.81 14.54 -0.49
C ILE A 277 6.15 13.83 -0.26
N ASP A 278 6.15 12.73 0.49
CA ASP A 278 7.35 11.97 0.84
C ASP A 278 7.52 10.70 0.02
N GLY A 279 6.53 10.31 -0.75
CA GLY A 279 6.64 9.12 -1.61
C GLY A 279 5.47 8.89 -2.54
N PHE A 280 5.75 8.05 -3.54
CA PHE A 280 4.77 7.52 -4.47
C PHE A 280 4.61 6.00 -4.29
N ARG A 281 3.37 5.55 -4.27
CA ARG A 281 3.04 4.16 -4.60
C ARG A 281 2.69 4.12 -6.08
N CYS A 282 3.49 3.39 -6.85
CA CYS A 282 3.33 3.31 -8.30
C CYS A 282 2.47 2.10 -8.66
N ASP A 283 1.25 2.39 -9.13
CA ASP A 283 0.25 1.41 -9.53
C ASP A 283 0.71 0.60 -10.73
N MET A 284 0.54 -0.73 -10.69
CA MET A 284 0.86 -1.64 -11.78
C MET A 284 2.20 -1.33 -12.49
N ALA A 285 3.23 -1.02 -11.70
CA ALA A 285 4.52 -0.53 -12.22
C ALA A 285 5.18 -1.50 -13.21
N GLU A 286 4.94 -2.81 -13.08
CA GLU A 286 5.45 -3.83 -13.99
C GLU A 286 4.81 -3.81 -15.39
N MET A 287 3.68 -3.14 -15.56
CA MET A 287 3.04 -2.94 -16.87
C MET A 287 3.62 -1.74 -17.65
N VAL A 288 4.57 -1.03 -17.05
CA VAL A 288 5.32 0.08 -17.63
C VAL A 288 6.77 -0.36 -17.83
N PRO A 289 7.41 -0.08 -18.99
CA PRO A 289 8.78 -0.52 -19.24
C PRO A 289 9.75 -0.07 -18.14
N VAL A 290 10.60 -0.99 -17.70
CA VAL A 290 11.59 -0.69 -16.66
C VAL A 290 12.54 0.44 -17.06
N GLU A 291 12.77 0.63 -18.37
CA GLU A 291 13.56 1.71 -18.94
C GLU A 291 13.01 3.09 -18.62
N PHE A 292 11.68 3.24 -18.57
CA PHE A 292 11.07 4.49 -18.14
C PHE A 292 11.44 4.81 -16.67
N TRP A 293 11.36 3.83 -15.79
CA TRP A 293 11.68 4.01 -14.38
C TRP A 293 13.17 4.30 -14.17
N GLU A 294 14.04 3.58 -14.89
CA GLU A 294 15.48 3.81 -14.93
C GLU A 294 15.82 5.25 -15.31
N TRP A 295 15.04 5.83 -16.22
CA TRP A 295 15.20 7.20 -16.71
C TRP A 295 14.55 8.24 -15.80
N ALA A 296 13.33 8.00 -15.31
CA ALA A 296 12.52 9.00 -14.59
C ALA A 296 12.91 9.14 -13.12
N ILE A 297 13.04 8.02 -12.35
CA ILE A 297 13.27 8.06 -10.90
C ILE A 297 14.54 8.84 -10.52
N PRO A 298 15.71 8.66 -11.20
CA PRO A 298 16.89 9.46 -10.89
C PRO A 298 16.67 10.97 -11.08
N GLN A 299 15.92 11.39 -12.10
CA GLN A 299 15.64 12.81 -12.35
C GLN A 299 14.75 13.42 -11.27
N VAL A 300 13.74 12.68 -10.79
CA VAL A 300 12.92 13.13 -9.65
C VAL A 300 13.78 13.22 -8.40
N LYS A 301 14.62 12.22 -8.12
CA LYS A 301 15.50 12.19 -6.92
C LYS A 301 16.63 13.20 -6.98
N GLU A 302 17.04 13.68 -8.16
CA GLU A 302 17.98 14.80 -8.26
C GLU A 302 17.42 16.08 -7.64
N VAL A 303 16.10 16.31 -7.77
CA VAL A 303 15.40 17.48 -7.20
C VAL A 303 14.87 17.20 -5.79
N TYR A 304 14.37 15.99 -5.57
CA TYR A 304 13.72 15.54 -4.31
C TYR A 304 14.38 14.25 -3.80
N PRO A 305 15.60 14.30 -3.23
CA PRO A 305 16.42 13.11 -2.94
C PRO A 305 15.80 12.14 -1.92
N GLU A 306 14.94 12.63 -1.04
CA GLU A 306 14.32 11.83 0.03
C GLU A 306 13.00 11.17 -0.38
N ILE A 307 12.51 11.43 -1.61
CA ILE A 307 11.21 10.90 -2.03
C ILE A 307 11.30 9.38 -2.28
N LEU A 308 10.34 8.64 -1.73
CA LEU A 308 10.28 7.19 -1.86
C LEU A 308 9.49 6.77 -3.11
N PHE A 309 9.94 5.70 -3.75
CA PHE A 309 9.21 5.01 -4.81
C PHE A 309 8.93 3.57 -4.42
N ILE A 310 7.65 3.24 -4.26
CA ILE A 310 7.16 1.90 -3.91
C ILE A 310 6.40 1.36 -5.11
N ALA A 311 6.83 0.22 -5.67
CA ALA A 311 6.21 -0.35 -6.84
C ALA A 311 5.30 -1.53 -6.53
N GLU A 312 4.19 -1.59 -7.22
CA GLU A 312 3.38 -2.77 -7.36
C GLU A 312 3.95 -3.62 -8.50
N VAL A 313 4.61 -4.72 -8.12
CA VAL A 313 5.20 -5.72 -9.02
C VAL A 313 4.82 -7.09 -8.50
N TYR A 314 4.16 -7.91 -9.32
CA TYR A 314 3.66 -9.23 -8.92
C TYR A 314 4.48 -10.38 -9.48
N ASN A 315 5.32 -10.14 -10.51
CA ASN A 315 6.17 -11.16 -11.07
C ASN A 315 7.50 -11.26 -10.30
N PRO A 316 7.77 -12.33 -9.52
CA PRO A 316 9.01 -12.46 -8.76
C PRO A 316 10.28 -12.45 -9.62
N SER A 317 10.20 -12.87 -10.89
CA SER A 317 11.36 -12.84 -11.80
C SER A 317 11.78 -11.41 -12.15
N GLU A 318 10.88 -10.43 -12.01
CA GLU A 318 11.12 -9.02 -12.31
C GLU A 318 11.56 -8.20 -11.08
N TYR A 319 11.46 -8.73 -9.86
CA TYR A 319 11.78 -7.96 -8.65
C TYR A 319 13.14 -7.29 -8.72
N ARG A 320 14.19 -8.03 -9.13
CA ARG A 320 15.54 -7.48 -9.23
C ARG A 320 15.66 -6.43 -10.33
N ASN A 321 14.95 -6.60 -11.44
CA ASN A 321 14.92 -5.67 -12.54
C ASN A 321 14.35 -4.31 -12.10
N TYR A 322 13.18 -4.30 -11.45
CA TYR A 322 12.56 -3.07 -10.97
C TYR A 322 13.32 -2.43 -9.79
N LEU A 323 13.91 -3.22 -8.88
CA LEU A 323 14.70 -2.68 -7.78
C LEU A 323 16.01 -2.03 -8.25
N PHE A 324 16.78 -2.72 -9.09
CA PHE A 324 18.15 -2.29 -9.38
C PHE A 324 18.25 -1.44 -10.65
N ARG A 325 17.57 -1.85 -11.71
CA ARG A 325 17.51 -1.08 -12.95
C ARG A 325 16.44 0.01 -12.86
N GLY A 326 15.22 -0.34 -12.47
CA GLY A 326 14.10 0.58 -12.31
C GLY A 326 14.24 1.58 -11.14
N LYS A 327 15.22 1.39 -10.22
CA LYS A 327 15.57 2.31 -9.11
C LYS A 327 14.49 2.46 -8.05
N PHE A 328 13.54 1.55 -7.94
CA PHE A 328 12.57 1.56 -6.85
C PHE A 328 13.23 1.32 -5.49
N ASP A 329 12.71 1.97 -4.47
CA ASP A 329 13.17 1.78 -3.09
C ASP A 329 12.63 0.49 -2.52
N TYR A 330 11.34 0.19 -2.79
CA TYR A 330 10.63 -0.99 -2.30
C TYR A 330 9.65 -1.54 -3.33
N LEU A 331 9.40 -2.85 -3.25
CA LEU A 331 8.34 -3.55 -4.00
C LEU A 331 7.36 -4.23 -3.05
N TYR A 332 6.14 -4.48 -3.49
CA TYR A 332 5.18 -5.31 -2.78
C TYR A 332 5.66 -6.76 -2.65
N ASP A 333 5.55 -7.33 -1.45
CA ASP A 333 5.70 -8.77 -1.23
C ASP A 333 4.34 -9.48 -1.25
N LYS A 334 3.65 -9.37 -2.42
CA LYS A 334 2.31 -9.94 -2.59
C LYS A 334 2.37 -11.45 -2.84
N VAL A 335 3.07 -11.86 -3.90
CA VAL A 335 3.14 -13.25 -4.36
C VAL A 335 4.02 -14.11 -3.44
N GLY A 336 4.93 -13.48 -2.69
CA GLY A 336 5.77 -14.14 -1.70
C GLY A 336 5.09 -14.22 -0.33
N LEU A 337 5.42 -13.27 0.55
CA LEU A 337 5.06 -13.35 1.98
C LEU A 337 3.56 -13.17 2.23
N TYR A 338 2.88 -12.27 1.50
CA TYR A 338 1.43 -12.09 1.70
C TYR A 338 0.66 -13.39 1.42
N ASP A 339 0.84 -14.01 0.24
CA ASP A 339 0.13 -15.24 -0.13
C ASP A 339 0.48 -16.40 0.81
N THR A 340 1.75 -16.52 1.20
CA THR A 340 2.20 -17.51 2.17
C THR A 340 1.54 -17.32 3.54
N LEU A 341 1.57 -16.12 4.11
CA LEU A 341 0.96 -15.84 5.41
C LEU A 341 -0.56 -16.01 5.39
N ARG A 342 -1.22 -15.64 4.30
CA ARG A 342 -2.63 -15.90 4.08
C ARG A 342 -2.94 -17.41 4.16
N ASN A 343 -2.20 -18.21 3.42
CA ASN A 343 -2.40 -19.67 3.39
C ASN A 343 -2.13 -20.32 4.75
N VAL A 344 -1.05 -19.91 5.44
CA VAL A 344 -0.72 -20.43 6.78
C VAL A 344 -1.78 -20.05 7.80
N ALA A 345 -2.25 -18.79 7.80
CA ALA A 345 -3.30 -18.31 8.71
C ALA A 345 -4.65 -19.02 8.49
N CYS A 346 -4.95 -19.42 7.24
CA CYS A 346 -6.12 -20.20 6.89
C CYS A 346 -5.95 -21.71 7.13
N GLY A 347 -4.73 -22.18 7.40
CA GLY A 347 -4.40 -23.59 7.59
C GLY A 347 -4.30 -24.39 6.27
N TYR A 348 -4.12 -23.72 5.14
CA TYR A 348 -3.95 -24.33 3.83
C TYR A 348 -2.49 -24.70 3.55
N GLU A 349 -1.56 -24.10 4.28
CA GLU A 349 -0.12 -24.29 4.09
C GLU A 349 0.60 -24.42 5.44
N SER A 350 1.76 -25.07 5.44
CA SER A 350 2.62 -25.22 6.62
C SER A 350 3.35 -23.91 6.95
N ALA A 351 3.58 -23.63 8.23
CA ALA A 351 4.40 -22.48 8.64
C ALA A 351 5.86 -22.57 8.13
N THR A 352 6.34 -23.77 7.74
CA THR A 352 7.65 -23.91 7.07
C THR A 352 7.74 -23.16 5.74
N ALA A 353 6.61 -22.91 5.08
CA ALA A 353 6.56 -22.12 3.84
C ALA A 353 7.10 -20.70 4.01
N ILE A 354 6.99 -20.11 5.21
CA ILE A 354 7.56 -18.80 5.54
C ILE A 354 9.08 -18.81 5.34
N THR A 355 9.76 -19.90 5.75
CA THR A 355 11.20 -20.06 5.52
C THR A 355 11.53 -20.11 4.03
N HIS A 356 10.79 -20.88 3.24
CA HIS A 356 11.00 -20.95 1.79
C HIS A 356 10.74 -19.60 1.10
N CYS A 357 9.73 -18.86 1.57
CA CYS A 357 9.39 -17.56 1.04
C CYS A 357 10.57 -16.57 1.17
N TRP A 358 11.09 -16.33 2.38
CA TRP A 358 12.17 -15.37 2.55
C TRP A 358 13.48 -15.81 1.89
N GLN A 359 13.78 -17.14 1.85
CA GLN A 359 14.95 -17.67 1.16
C GLN A 359 14.90 -17.41 -0.36
N SER A 360 13.71 -17.47 -0.97
CA SER A 360 13.53 -17.23 -2.41
C SER A 360 13.88 -15.80 -2.83
N LEU A 361 13.77 -14.83 -1.92
CA LEU A 361 14.13 -13.43 -2.17
C LEU A 361 15.64 -13.21 -2.32
N ASN A 362 16.46 -14.09 -1.75
CA ASN A 362 17.90 -14.16 -1.98
C ASN A 362 18.62 -12.80 -1.89
N GLY A 363 18.47 -12.11 -0.77
CA GLY A 363 19.18 -10.86 -0.44
C GLY A 363 18.44 -9.57 -0.78
N ILE A 364 17.19 -9.64 -1.29
CA ILE A 364 16.35 -8.44 -1.49
C ILE A 364 15.27 -8.29 -0.42
N GLU A 365 15.26 -9.09 0.63
CA GLU A 365 14.24 -9.14 1.68
C GLU A 365 13.98 -7.77 2.31
N LYS A 366 15.05 -6.97 2.45
CA LYS A 366 14.97 -5.61 3.02
C LYS A 366 14.31 -4.59 2.10
N LYS A 367 14.10 -4.96 0.83
CA LYS A 367 13.48 -4.13 -0.21
C LYS A 367 12.02 -4.47 -0.47
N MET A 368 11.45 -5.41 0.26
CA MET A 368 10.08 -5.86 0.08
C MET A 368 9.16 -5.17 1.09
N LEU A 369 8.04 -4.59 0.64
CA LEU A 369 6.99 -4.06 1.50
C LEU A 369 6.04 -5.18 1.91
N ASN A 370 6.02 -5.52 3.19
CA ASN A 370 5.13 -6.52 3.74
C ASN A 370 3.76 -5.93 4.07
N PHE A 371 2.70 -6.71 3.86
CA PHE A 371 1.34 -6.35 4.26
C PHE A 371 0.46 -7.60 4.41
N LEU A 372 -0.71 -7.45 5.02
CA LEU A 372 -1.71 -8.51 5.19
C LEU A 372 -3.08 -8.11 4.61
N GLU A 373 -3.33 -6.83 4.45
CA GLU A 373 -4.49 -6.25 3.78
C GLU A 373 -4.06 -5.03 2.97
N ASN A 374 -4.75 -4.77 1.89
CA ASN A 374 -4.74 -3.52 1.14
C ASN A 374 -6.12 -3.30 0.49
N HIS A 375 -6.24 -2.34 -0.42
CA HIS A 375 -7.49 -2.01 -1.08
C HIS A 375 -7.94 -3.04 -2.13
N ASP A 376 -7.04 -3.93 -2.60
CA ASP A 376 -7.33 -4.98 -3.60
C ASP A 376 -7.60 -6.34 -2.97
N GLU A 377 -7.16 -6.58 -1.73
CA GLU A 377 -7.21 -7.88 -1.10
C GLU A 377 -8.38 -7.99 -0.10
N GLN A 378 -8.84 -9.23 0.12
CA GLN A 378 -9.88 -9.50 1.12
C GLN A 378 -9.39 -9.14 2.52
N ARG A 379 -10.31 -8.65 3.35
CA ARG A 379 -10.08 -8.43 4.78
C ARG A 379 -9.84 -9.76 5.49
N ILE A 380 -8.90 -9.80 6.43
CA ILE A 380 -8.59 -11.00 7.23
C ILE A 380 -9.83 -11.55 7.94
N ALA A 381 -10.67 -10.65 8.44
CA ALA A 381 -11.88 -11.00 9.17
C ALA A 381 -13.03 -11.50 8.28
N SER A 382 -12.94 -11.34 6.95
CA SER A 382 -13.98 -11.77 6.02
C SER A 382 -14.10 -13.28 5.90
N ASP A 383 -15.29 -13.75 5.50
CA ASP A 383 -15.55 -15.16 5.18
C ASP A 383 -14.71 -15.66 3.97
N PHE A 384 -14.15 -14.73 3.20
CA PHE A 384 -13.33 -15.02 2.01
C PHE A 384 -11.83 -15.11 2.31
N PHE A 385 -11.41 -14.82 3.54
CA PHE A 385 -10.04 -15.00 3.97
C PHE A 385 -10.02 -15.95 5.19
N ALA A 386 -9.90 -15.43 6.41
CA ALA A 386 -9.72 -16.26 7.60
C ALA A 386 -10.99 -16.36 8.49
N GLY A 387 -12.02 -15.53 8.25
CA GLY A 387 -13.27 -15.48 9.01
C GLY A 387 -13.12 -15.08 10.49
N ASN A 388 -11.89 -14.73 10.89
CA ASN A 388 -11.59 -14.35 12.28
C ASN A 388 -10.32 -13.46 12.28
N PRO A 389 -10.41 -12.20 12.71
CA PRO A 389 -9.28 -11.28 12.69
C PRO A 389 -8.11 -11.72 13.59
N ARG A 390 -8.35 -12.51 14.63
CA ARG A 390 -7.31 -13.03 15.53
C ARG A 390 -6.34 -13.97 14.82
N LYS A 391 -6.76 -14.67 13.77
CA LYS A 391 -5.87 -15.52 12.96
C LYS A 391 -4.79 -14.72 12.24
N GLY A 392 -5.00 -13.41 12.05
CA GLY A 392 -4.00 -12.48 11.49
C GLY A 392 -2.89 -12.07 12.48
N ILE A 393 -3.05 -12.29 13.80
CA ILE A 393 -2.07 -11.84 14.79
C ILE A 393 -0.69 -12.49 14.61
N PRO A 394 -0.57 -13.83 14.46
CA PRO A 394 0.71 -14.46 14.18
C PRO A 394 1.36 -13.91 12.90
N ALA A 395 0.57 -13.76 11.84
CA ALA A 395 1.01 -13.21 10.57
C ALA A 395 1.47 -11.75 10.68
N LEU A 396 0.78 -10.93 11.49
CA LEU A 396 1.19 -9.56 11.81
C LEU A 396 2.60 -9.52 12.44
N ILE A 397 2.85 -10.38 13.44
CA ILE A 397 4.14 -10.41 14.13
C ILE A 397 5.27 -10.83 13.17
N VAL A 398 5.04 -11.85 12.34
CA VAL A 398 5.99 -12.27 11.31
C VAL A 398 6.25 -11.14 10.32
N SER A 399 5.20 -10.59 9.74
CA SER A 399 5.26 -9.53 8.72
C SER A 399 5.97 -8.27 9.22
N ALA A 400 5.70 -7.89 10.48
CA ALA A 400 6.26 -6.69 11.09
C ALA A 400 7.68 -6.87 11.65
N CYS A 401 8.03 -8.05 12.18
CA CYS A 401 9.23 -8.21 13.00
C CYS A 401 10.33 -9.06 12.37
N MET A 402 10.01 -9.86 11.33
CA MET A 402 10.97 -10.81 10.76
C MET A 402 12.19 -10.11 10.14
N ASN A 403 12.00 -8.95 9.50
CA ASN A 403 13.10 -8.21 8.87
C ASN A 403 13.03 -6.69 9.13
N THR A 404 14.00 -5.94 8.61
CA THR A 404 14.08 -4.47 8.73
C THR A 404 13.26 -3.73 7.68
N ASN A 405 12.70 -4.42 6.70
CA ASN A 405 11.91 -3.93 5.58
C ASN A 405 10.62 -3.21 6.03
N PRO A 406 10.03 -2.36 5.17
CA PRO A 406 8.79 -1.66 5.49
C PRO A 406 7.61 -2.63 5.65
N MET A 407 6.62 -2.17 6.41
CA MET A 407 5.34 -2.85 6.61
C MET A 407 4.18 -1.88 6.39
N MET A 408 3.08 -2.39 5.88
CA MET A 408 1.84 -1.63 5.69
C MET A 408 0.67 -2.33 6.37
N ILE A 409 -0.23 -1.54 6.93
CA ILE A 409 -1.56 -1.96 7.36
C ILE A 409 -2.62 -1.13 6.65
N TYR A 410 -3.76 -1.74 6.36
CA TYR A 410 -4.90 -1.08 5.73
C TYR A 410 -5.91 -0.64 6.80
N PHE A 411 -6.43 0.59 6.69
CA PHE A 411 -7.33 1.19 7.69
C PHE A 411 -8.53 0.28 8.02
N GLY A 412 -8.78 0.08 9.31
CA GLY A 412 -9.77 -0.88 9.81
C GLY A 412 -9.23 -2.29 10.07
N GLN A 413 -8.08 -2.68 9.52
CA GLN A 413 -7.44 -3.97 9.79
C GLN A 413 -7.15 -4.14 11.28
N GLU A 414 -6.72 -3.08 11.95
CA GLU A 414 -6.44 -3.02 13.39
C GLU A 414 -7.67 -3.18 14.28
N PHE A 415 -8.85 -3.11 13.69
CA PHE A 415 -10.14 -3.35 14.37
C PHE A 415 -10.86 -4.61 13.90
N GLY A 416 -10.30 -5.33 12.92
CA GLY A 416 -10.92 -6.52 12.33
C GLY A 416 -12.10 -6.18 11.43
N GLU A 417 -11.95 -5.16 10.56
CA GLU A 417 -12.96 -4.82 9.55
C GLU A 417 -13.30 -6.02 8.68
N LEU A 418 -14.59 -6.26 8.49
CA LEU A 418 -15.07 -7.49 7.82
C LEU A 418 -15.00 -7.40 6.29
N GLY A 419 -15.24 -6.22 5.70
CA GLY A 419 -15.38 -6.08 4.25
C GLY A 419 -16.52 -6.94 3.69
N MET A 420 -17.59 -7.15 4.45
CA MET A 420 -18.70 -8.02 4.10
C MET A 420 -19.98 -7.24 3.77
N ASP A 421 -19.83 -5.97 3.41
CA ASP A 421 -20.90 -5.13 2.93
C ASP A 421 -21.41 -5.58 1.54
N SER A 422 -22.54 -5.02 1.11
CA SER A 422 -23.09 -5.26 -0.23
C SER A 422 -22.22 -4.66 -1.33
N GLU A 423 -21.51 -3.58 -1.00
CA GLU A 423 -20.51 -2.95 -1.85
C GLU A 423 -19.12 -3.47 -1.50
N GLY A 424 -18.55 -4.26 -2.40
CA GLY A 424 -17.18 -4.72 -2.36
C GLY A 424 -16.48 -4.36 -3.65
N PHE A 425 -15.49 -5.12 -4.04
CA PHE A 425 -14.82 -4.95 -5.34
C PHE A 425 -15.70 -5.46 -6.49
N SER A 426 -16.43 -6.54 -6.25
CA SER A 426 -17.37 -7.17 -7.20
C SER A 426 -18.62 -7.67 -6.47
N GLY A 427 -19.25 -6.80 -5.68
CA GLY A 427 -20.31 -7.17 -4.74
C GLY A 427 -19.75 -7.64 -3.40
N ARG A 428 -20.47 -8.47 -2.66
CA ARG A 428 -20.03 -9.00 -1.35
C ARG A 428 -18.93 -10.05 -1.52
N ASP A 429 -17.68 -9.62 -1.53
CA ASP A 429 -16.52 -10.46 -1.84
C ASP A 429 -15.38 -10.40 -0.81
N GLY A 430 -15.63 -9.83 0.37
CA GLY A 430 -14.65 -9.72 1.45
C GLY A 430 -13.71 -8.53 1.35
N ARG A 431 -13.96 -7.64 0.39
CA ARG A 431 -13.18 -6.40 0.18
C ARG A 431 -13.99 -5.17 0.54
N THR A 432 -13.30 -4.13 0.94
CA THR A 432 -13.91 -2.80 1.06
C THR A 432 -13.96 -2.17 -0.33
N THR A 433 -15.12 -1.64 -0.74
CA THR A 433 -15.27 -1.02 -2.06
C THR A 433 -14.27 0.10 -2.31
N ILE A 434 -13.78 0.18 -3.55
CA ILE A 434 -12.97 1.31 -4.04
C ILE A 434 -13.70 2.12 -5.12
N PHE A 435 -14.94 1.75 -5.46
CA PHE A 435 -15.71 2.34 -6.57
C PHE A 435 -16.90 3.17 -6.11
N ASP A 436 -17.27 3.06 -4.83
CA ASP A 436 -18.55 3.59 -4.35
C ASP A 436 -18.35 4.62 -3.23
N TYR A 437 -19.37 5.46 -3.04
CA TYR A 437 -19.52 6.24 -1.82
C TYR A 437 -20.02 5.32 -0.72
N TRP A 438 -19.18 5.08 0.29
CA TRP A 438 -19.45 4.13 1.36
C TRP A 438 -18.86 4.61 2.69
N SER A 439 -19.18 3.92 3.77
CA SER A 439 -18.55 4.14 5.07
C SER A 439 -18.11 2.81 5.69
N VAL A 440 -16.97 2.82 6.35
CA VAL A 440 -16.38 1.64 7.01
C VAL A 440 -16.80 1.65 8.48
N ASP A 441 -17.51 0.61 8.94
CA ASP A 441 -18.15 0.58 10.27
C ASP A 441 -17.15 0.72 11.42
N THR A 442 -16.07 -0.06 11.37
CA THR A 442 -15.02 -0.02 12.42
C THR A 442 -14.34 1.34 12.50
N ILE A 443 -14.08 1.98 11.37
CA ILE A 443 -13.49 3.32 11.31
C ILE A 443 -14.47 4.38 11.83
N ARG A 444 -15.73 4.31 11.43
CA ARG A 444 -16.78 5.22 11.94
C ARG A 444 -16.90 5.11 13.47
N ARG A 445 -16.88 3.89 14.01
CA ARG A 445 -16.89 3.64 15.46
C ARG A 445 -15.65 4.18 16.15
N TRP A 446 -14.48 3.93 15.60
CA TRP A 446 -13.22 4.45 16.13
C TRP A 446 -13.18 5.97 16.15
N ARG A 447 -13.55 6.59 15.03
CA ARG A 447 -13.60 8.06 14.91
C ARG A 447 -14.64 8.68 15.84
N ASN A 448 -15.78 8.06 16.04
CA ASN A 448 -16.90 8.54 16.85
C ASN A 448 -17.15 10.05 16.65
N GLY A 449 -17.37 10.47 15.40
CA GLY A 449 -17.56 11.88 15.05
C GLY A 449 -16.36 12.78 15.36
N GLY A 450 -15.13 12.24 15.30
CA GLY A 450 -13.87 12.94 15.59
C GLY A 450 -13.46 12.95 17.07
N LYS A 451 -14.18 12.23 17.94
CA LYS A 451 -13.85 12.15 19.36
C LYS A 451 -12.73 11.18 19.67
N PHE A 452 -12.61 10.08 18.95
CA PHE A 452 -11.61 9.02 19.17
C PHE A 452 -11.52 8.58 20.64
N ASP A 453 -12.66 8.42 21.29
CA ASP A 453 -12.75 8.13 22.73
C ASP A 453 -12.97 6.64 23.04
N GLY A 454 -12.99 5.80 22.01
CA GLY A 454 -13.17 4.35 22.11
C GLY A 454 -14.56 3.89 22.58
N LYS A 455 -15.52 4.80 22.81
CA LYS A 455 -16.83 4.46 23.37
C LYS A 455 -17.71 3.63 22.44
N MET A 456 -17.50 3.74 21.14
CA MET A 456 -18.26 3.00 20.12
C MET A 456 -17.58 1.68 19.72
N LEU A 457 -16.36 1.44 20.18
CA LEU A 457 -15.63 0.19 19.94
C LEU A 457 -16.09 -0.90 20.91
N THR A 458 -16.18 -2.14 20.41
CA THR A 458 -16.36 -3.32 21.26
C THR A 458 -15.06 -3.65 22.01
N GLU A 459 -15.13 -4.51 23.04
CA GLU A 459 -13.93 -4.96 23.75
C GLU A 459 -12.99 -5.77 22.83
N GLU A 460 -13.55 -6.50 21.86
CA GLU A 460 -12.78 -7.23 20.85
C GLU A 460 -12.00 -6.26 19.93
N HIS A 461 -12.65 -5.20 19.44
CA HIS A 461 -11.96 -4.16 18.65
C HIS A 461 -10.82 -3.52 19.44
N LYS A 462 -11.05 -3.16 20.71
CA LYS A 462 -10.04 -2.55 21.58
C LYS A 462 -8.87 -3.51 21.83
N HIS A 463 -9.18 -4.77 22.07
CA HIS A 463 -8.17 -5.79 22.31
C HIS A 463 -7.28 -5.99 21.07
N LEU A 464 -7.90 -6.16 19.89
CA LEU A 464 -7.16 -6.32 18.62
C LEU A 464 -6.30 -5.08 18.34
N TYR A 465 -6.88 -3.88 18.46
CA TYR A 465 -6.14 -2.62 18.32
C TYR A 465 -4.94 -2.55 19.25
N SER A 466 -5.09 -2.97 20.51
CA SER A 466 -3.97 -2.95 21.47
C SER A 466 -2.81 -3.87 21.06
N ILE A 467 -3.11 -5.01 20.42
CA ILE A 467 -2.10 -5.92 19.88
C ILE A 467 -1.38 -5.29 18.68
N TYR A 468 -2.13 -4.72 17.73
CA TYR A 468 -1.55 -3.99 16.59
C TYR A 468 -0.65 -2.85 17.07
N GLN A 469 -1.16 -2.01 17.95
CA GLN A 469 -0.40 -0.90 18.54
C GLN A 469 0.89 -1.40 19.20
N LYS A 470 0.81 -2.48 19.99
CA LYS A 470 1.97 -3.05 20.66
C LYS A 470 3.03 -3.53 19.67
N VAL A 471 2.65 -4.34 18.69
CA VAL A 471 3.58 -4.89 17.68
C VAL A 471 4.22 -3.77 16.85
N LEU A 472 3.43 -2.81 16.36
CA LEU A 472 3.94 -1.73 15.53
C LEU A 472 4.82 -0.75 16.32
N THR A 473 4.51 -0.51 17.60
CA THR A 473 5.35 0.30 18.48
C THR A 473 6.70 -0.37 18.72
N LEU A 474 6.70 -1.70 18.99
CA LEU A 474 7.94 -2.47 19.13
C LEU A 474 8.84 -2.38 17.89
N CYS A 475 8.25 -2.31 16.69
CA CYS A 475 9.02 -2.12 15.46
C CYS A 475 9.85 -0.83 15.44
N ASN A 476 9.43 0.21 16.17
CA ASN A 476 10.14 1.48 16.27
C ASN A 476 10.96 1.64 17.56
N GLU A 477 10.68 0.86 18.59
CA GLU A 477 11.39 0.92 19.87
C GLU A 477 12.59 -0.05 19.91
N GLU A 478 12.42 -1.29 19.41
CA GLU A 478 13.42 -2.34 19.54
C GLU A 478 14.47 -2.29 18.43
N GLN A 479 15.73 -2.07 18.84
CA GLN A 479 16.84 -1.96 17.89
C GLN A 479 17.09 -3.25 17.12
N ALA A 480 16.83 -4.40 17.74
CA ALA A 480 16.96 -5.69 17.08
C ALA A 480 15.96 -5.85 15.91
N ILE A 481 14.77 -5.25 15.97
CA ILE A 481 13.83 -5.22 14.84
C ILE A 481 14.29 -4.22 13.77
N LYS A 482 14.70 -3.01 14.18
CA LYS A 482 15.07 -1.93 13.24
C LYS A 482 16.36 -2.22 12.48
N LYS A 483 17.37 -2.76 13.15
CA LYS A 483 18.76 -2.84 12.64
C LYS A 483 19.40 -4.22 12.80
N GLY A 484 18.73 -5.13 13.50
CA GLY A 484 19.31 -6.42 13.87
C GLY A 484 19.41 -7.41 12.70
N VAL A 485 20.25 -8.41 12.90
CA VAL A 485 20.31 -9.57 12.00
C VAL A 485 19.19 -10.55 12.33
N PHE A 486 18.73 -11.25 11.31
CA PHE A 486 17.71 -12.28 11.37
C PHE A 486 18.35 -13.68 11.39
N PHE A 487 17.79 -14.59 12.17
CA PHE A 487 18.17 -15.99 12.18
C PHE A 487 16.92 -16.88 12.28
N ASP A 488 16.67 -17.67 11.25
CA ASP A 488 15.58 -18.63 11.22
C ASP A 488 15.94 -19.89 12.01
N LEU A 489 15.06 -20.31 12.92
CA LEU A 489 15.25 -21.51 13.74
C LEU A 489 14.46 -22.73 13.23
N MET A 490 13.65 -22.55 12.17
CA MET A 490 12.75 -23.62 11.72
C MET A 490 13.46 -24.91 11.36
N TYR A 491 14.59 -24.84 10.62
CA TYR A 491 15.31 -26.04 10.18
C TYR A 491 15.81 -26.91 11.35
N ALA A 492 16.07 -26.32 12.54
CA ALA A 492 16.48 -27.03 13.75
C ALA A 492 15.30 -27.61 14.54
N ASN A 493 14.06 -27.31 14.14
CA ASN A 493 12.85 -27.67 14.85
C ASN A 493 11.86 -28.51 14.03
N ILE A 494 12.19 -28.84 12.78
CA ILE A 494 11.40 -29.78 11.95
C ILE A 494 11.41 -31.15 12.62
N ASN A 495 10.23 -31.75 12.78
CA ASN A 495 10.01 -32.98 13.53
C ASN A 495 10.50 -32.88 15.00
N GLY A 496 10.54 -31.66 15.55
CA GLY A 496 10.99 -31.40 16.92
C GLY A 496 10.03 -31.96 17.97
N TRP A 497 10.59 -32.32 19.13
CA TRP A 497 9.75 -32.71 20.26
C TRP A 497 8.95 -31.53 20.77
N ARG A 498 7.62 -31.69 20.89
CA ARG A 498 6.67 -30.62 21.28
C ARG A 498 6.74 -29.37 20.39
N PHE A 499 7.06 -29.52 19.12
CA PHE A 499 7.02 -28.43 18.14
C PHE A 499 6.32 -28.93 16.87
N ASN A 500 5.29 -28.23 16.44
CA ASN A 500 4.56 -28.55 15.21
C ASN A 500 4.92 -27.51 14.14
N GLU A 501 5.85 -27.87 13.26
CA GLU A 501 6.36 -27.02 12.18
C GLU A 501 5.30 -26.60 11.16
N HIS A 502 4.12 -27.23 11.19
CA HIS A 502 3.00 -26.82 10.34
C HIS A 502 2.23 -25.63 10.92
N LYS A 503 2.30 -25.44 12.23
CA LYS A 503 1.50 -24.43 12.95
C LYS A 503 2.33 -23.45 13.79
N GLN A 504 3.58 -23.74 14.05
CA GLN A 504 4.48 -22.86 14.78
C GLN A 504 5.61 -22.37 13.87
N TYR A 505 6.03 -21.13 14.12
CA TYR A 505 7.18 -20.50 13.46
C TYR A 505 8.08 -19.85 14.52
N THR A 506 9.39 -20.01 14.39
CA THR A 506 10.32 -19.46 15.37
C THR A 506 11.58 -18.90 14.72
N PHE A 507 12.03 -17.75 15.22
CA PHE A 507 13.22 -17.07 14.74
C PHE A 507 13.81 -16.16 15.81
N MET A 508 15.02 -15.66 15.57
CA MET A 508 15.69 -14.68 16.42
C MET A 508 16.07 -13.43 15.64
N ARG A 509 16.06 -12.32 16.36
CA ARG A 509 16.64 -11.03 15.93
C ARG A 509 17.71 -10.62 16.90
N LYS A 510 18.84 -10.10 16.41
CA LYS A 510 19.92 -9.63 17.29
C LYS A 510 20.51 -8.31 16.85
N TYR A 511 20.69 -7.40 17.79
CA TYR A 511 21.45 -6.16 17.61
C TYR A 511 22.28 -5.89 18.87
N LYS A 512 23.61 -5.85 18.74
CA LYS A 512 24.56 -5.69 19.89
C LYS A 512 24.26 -6.72 21.00
N ASN A 513 23.91 -6.25 22.19
CA ASN A 513 23.59 -7.09 23.35
C ASN A 513 22.09 -7.39 23.51
N GLU A 514 21.27 -7.00 22.55
CA GLU A 514 19.83 -7.25 22.55
C GLU A 514 19.50 -8.42 21.64
N ILE A 515 18.82 -9.42 22.18
CA ILE A 515 18.22 -10.52 21.45
C ILE A 515 16.71 -10.44 21.63
N LEU A 516 15.98 -10.62 20.54
CA LEU A 516 14.55 -10.91 20.55
C LEU A 516 14.36 -12.33 20.02
N PHE A 517 13.75 -13.16 20.82
CA PHE A 517 13.40 -14.53 20.49
C PHE A 517 11.91 -14.63 20.25
N PHE A 518 11.51 -14.97 19.03
CA PHE A 518 10.13 -15.03 18.56
C PHE A 518 9.65 -16.46 18.50
N VAL A 519 8.51 -16.72 19.12
CA VAL A 519 7.79 -17.99 19.05
C VAL A 519 6.35 -17.70 18.66
N ILE A 520 5.97 -18.11 17.46
CA ILE A 520 4.71 -17.74 16.80
C ILE A 520 3.82 -18.98 16.71
N ASN A 521 2.54 -18.84 17.03
CA ASN A 521 1.57 -19.93 17.03
C ASN A 521 0.34 -19.60 16.18
N PHE A 522 0.20 -20.28 15.05
CA PHE A 522 -0.96 -20.22 14.17
C PHE A 522 -2.08 -21.19 14.59
N ASP A 523 -1.87 -22.01 15.63
CA ASP A 523 -2.96 -22.86 16.17
C ASP A 523 -3.93 -22.05 17.01
N SER A 524 -5.17 -22.51 17.10
CA SER A 524 -6.21 -21.93 17.98
C SER A 524 -5.96 -22.21 19.46
N GLN A 525 -5.17 -23.22 19.80
CA GLN A 525 -4.92 -23.67 21.16
C GLN A 525 -3.62 -23.07 21.70
N LEU A 526 -3.58 -22.89 23.04
CA LEU A 526 -2.33 -22.65 23.75
C LEU A 526 -1.41 -23.88 23.57
N VAL A 527 -0.14 -23.64 23.31
CA VAL A 527 0.87 -24.69 23.14
C VAL A 527 2.08 -24.43 24.03
N ASP A 528 2.61 -25.51 24.58
CA ASP A 528 3.90 -25.54 25.27
C ASP A 528 4.92 -26.19 24.34
N VAL A 529 5.77 -25.38 23.75
CA VAL A 529 6.75 -25.80 22.75
C VAL A 529 8.15 -25.90 23.32
N ALA A 530 8.95 -26.79 22.75
CA ALA A 530 10.37 -26.95 23.09
C ALA A 530 11.22 -26.58 21.88
N ILE A 531 11.91 -25.43 21.93
CA ILE A 531 12.64 -24.86 20.80
C ILE A 531 14.12 -25.21 20.88
N ASN A 532 14.63 -25.89 19.89
CA ASN A 532 16.05 -26.11 19.72
C ASN A 532 16.71 -24.87 19.10
N VAL A 533 17.73 -24.34 19.81
CA VAL A 533 18.61 -23.30 19.29
C VAL A 533 19.97 -23.97 18.99
N PRO A 534 20.34 -24.17 17.73
CA PRO A 534 21.53 -24.94 17.37
C PRO A 534 22.83 -24.17 17.65
N SER A 535 23.94 -24.88 17.85
CA SER A 535 25.25 -24.29 18.24
C SER A 535 25.68 -23.17 17.30
N HIS A 536 25.51 -23.35 15.98
CA HIS A 536 25.93 -22.30 15.05
C HIS A 536 25.02 -21.02 15.08
N ALA A 537 23.82 -21.09 15.68
CA ALA A 537 23.05 -19.88 15.98
C ALA A 537 23.74 -19.03 17.05
N PHE A 538 24.32 -19.70 18.06
CA PHE A 538 25.11 -19.02 19.09
C PHE A 538 26.36 -18.37 18.50
N ASP A 539 27.04 -19.09 17.60
CA ASP A 539 28.25 -18.58 16.93
C ASP A 539 27.90 -17.40 16.00
N PHE A 540 26.87 -17.56 15.15
CA PHE A 540 26.46 -16.52 14.21
C PHE A 540 25.92 -15.27 14.91
N LEU A 541 25.09 -15.45 15.93
CA LEU A 541 24.48 -14.35 16.67
C LEU A 541 25.39 -13.89 17.84
N GLN A 542 26.51 -14.56 18.09
CA GLN A 542 27.43 -14.27 19.21
C GLN A 542 26.66 -14.21 20.55
N ILE A 543 25.89 -15.26 20.85
CA ILE A 543 25.11 -15.39 22.08
C ILE A 543 25.95 -16.12 23.13
N PRO A 544 26.15 -15.60 24.36
CA PRO A 544 26.71 -16.38 25.43
C PRO A 544 25.84 -17.61 25.74
N GLN A 545 26.50 -18.74 26.10
CA GLN A 545 25.76 -19.95 26.53
C GLN A 545 25.53 -19.86 28.04
N MET A 546 24.28 -19.76 28.48
CA MET A 546 23.92 -19.68 29.88
C MET A 546 22.69 -20.57 30.16
N GLU A 547 22.73 -21.24 31.31
CA GLU A 547 21.63 -22.07 31.80
C GLU A 547 20.40 -21.25 32.17
N SER A 548 20.60 -19.98 32.54
CA SER A 548 19.53 -19.08 32.95
C SER A 548 19.74 -17.69 32.39
N TYR A 549 18.75 -17.23 31.65
CA TYR A 549 18.58 -15.84 31.21
C TYR A 549 17.30 -15.24 31.78
N GLN A 550 17.38 -14.01 32.24
CA GLN A 550 16.18 -13.22 32.49
C GLN A 550 15.64 -12.67 31.16
N ALA A 551 14.42 -13.05 30.80
CA ALA A 551 13.75 -12.58 29.63
C ALA A 551 12.52 -11.74 30.02
N ILE A 552 12.12 -10.82 29.13
CA ILE A 552 10.87 -10.06 29.24
C ILE A 552 10.03 -10.39 28.01
N ASP A 553 8.84 -10.93 28.22
CA ASP A 553 7.88 -11.04 27.14
C ASP A 553 7.36 -9.63 26.78
N LEU A 554 7.76 -9.13 25.63
CA LEU A 554 7.40 -7.79 25.18
C LEU A 554 5.91 -7.62 24.89
N MET A 555 5.19 -8.70 24.65
CA MET A 555 3.72 -8.63 24.41
C MET A 555 2.94 -8.38 25.70
N THR A 556 3.41 -8.95 26.82
CA THR A 556 2.69 -8.91 28.12
C THR A 556 3.41 -8.09 29.19
N GLY A 557 4.72 -7.89 29.06
CA GLY A 557 5.58 -7.30 30.07
C GLY A 557 6.00 -8.30 31.18
N ALA A 558 5.61 -9.55 31.07
CA ALA A 558 5.97 -10.58 32.05
C ALA A 558 7.47 -10.89 32.00
N LYS A 559 8.05 -11.07 33.20
CA LYS A 559 9.43 -11.52 33.35
C LYS A 559 9.46 -13.04 33.53
N GLU A 560 10.33 -13.70 32.83
CA GLU A 560 10.50 -15.14 32.91
C GLU A 560 11.96 -15.54 32.80
N GLU A 561 12.28 -16.70 33.34
CA GLU A 561 13.61 -17.30 33.26
C GLU A 561 13.63 -18.33 32.13
N ILE A 562 14.57 -18.21 31.20
CA ILE A 562 14.73 -19.14 30.10
C ILE A 562 16.14 -19.72 30.04
N CYS A 563 16.25 -20.95 29.57
CA CYS A 563 17.51 -21.61 29.32
C CYS A 563 17.87 -21.51 27.84
N LEU A 564 19.04 -20.98 27.51
CA LEU A 564 19.57 -20.97 26.14
C LEU A 564 20.90 -21.72 26.08
N LEU A 565 20.83 -22.97 25.68
CA LEU A 565 21.98 -23.87 25.49
C LEU A 565 21.82 -24.65 24.17
N PRO A 566 22.93 -24.92 23.45
CA PRO A 566 22.86 -25.59 22.14
C PRO A 566 22.27 -27.01 22.16
N TYR A 567 22.28 -27.65 23.31
CA TYR A 567 21.89 -29.06 23.46
C TYR A 567 20.67 -29.26 24.36
N LYS A 568 20.05 -28.18 24.77
CA LYS A 568 18.87 -28.22 25.64
C LYS A 568 17.78 -27.33 25.04
N PRO A 569 16.61 -27.91 24.72
CA PRO A 569 15.50 -27.08 24.19
C PRO A 569 15.06 -26.01 25.18
N THR A 570 14.70 -24.86 24.67
CA THR A 570 14.06 -23.78 25.43
C THR A 570 12.55 -24.02 25.45
N ASP A 571 11.99 -24.18 26.64
CA ASP A 571 10.54 -24.34 26.83
C ASP A 571 9.86 -22.97 26.78
N VAL A 572 8.81 -22.84 25.96
CA VAL A 572 8.03 -21.61 25.80
C VAL A 572 6.54 -21.94 25.68
N SER A 573 5.71 -21.23 26.46
CA SER A 573 4.25 -21.33 26.35
C SER A 573 3.71 -20.17 25.51
N VAL A 574 2.88 -20.45 24.48
CA VAL A 574 2.33 -19.46 23.57
C VAL A 574 0.83 -19.68 23.39
N GLY A 575 0.06 -18.61 23.56
CA GLY A 575 -1.40 -18.64 23.38
C GLY A 575 -1.82 -18.95 21.94
N GLY A 576 -3.07 -19.39 21.77
CA GLY A 576 -3.64 -19.63 20.45
C GLY A 576 -3.76 -18.36 19.62
N TYR A 577 -3.44 -18.45 18.32
CA TYR A 577 -3.40 -17.34 17.38
C TYR A 577 -2.62 -16.15 17.93
N ASN A 578 -1.40 -16.39 18.40
CA ASN A 578 -0.58 -15.37 19.04
C ASN A 578 0.92 -15.58 18.76
N GLY A 579 1.73 -14.69 19.28
CA GLY A 579 3.19 -14.82 19.32
C GLY A 579 3.74 -14.32 20.64
N LYS A 580 4.85 -14.90 21.05
CA LYS A 580 5.64 -14.48 22.20
C LYS A 580 6.94 -13.87 21.71
N ILE A 581 7.31 -12.73 22.26
CA ILE A 581 8.53 -11.98 21.89
C ILE A 581 9.34 -11.80 23.15
N LEU A 582 10.34 -12.66 23.34
CA LEU A 582 11.19 -12.66 24.52
C LEU A 582 12.42 -11.79 24.28
N LYS A 583 12.50 -10.68 25.00
CA LYS A 583 13.68 -9.80 25.01
C LYS A 583 14.67 -10.26 26.06
N ILE A 584 15.91 -10.51 25.62
CA ILE A 584 17.03 -10.88 26.43
C ILE A 584 18.12 -9.84 26.23
N THR A 585 18.74 -9.39 27.31
CA THR A 585 19.87 -8.45 27.29
C THR A 585 21.03 -9.02 28.13
N PHE A 586 22.25 -8.96 27.60
CA PHE A 586 23.47 -9.46 28.26
C PHE A 586 24.67 -8.53 28.08
#